data_5c6c04c62b1e99804e3e53603a85cd19
#
_entry.id   5c6c04c62b1e99804e3e53603a85cd19
#
_cell.length_a   1.000
_cell.length_b   1.000
_cell.length_c   1.000
_cell.angle_alpha   90.00
_cell.angle_beta   90.00
_cell.angle_gamma   90.00
#
_symmetry.space_group_name_H-M   'P 1'
#
loop_
_entity.id
_entity.type
_entity.pdbx_description
1 polymer ?
#
loop_
_entity_poly.entity_id
_entity_poly.type
_entity_poly.pdbx_seq_one_letter_code
_entity_poly.pdbx_strand_id
1 'polypeptide(L)'
;IATEYAPGMIPYASSIINALSKSSDFEIYAVVVNSEACSYCNNLGELQNIEYIEYPHSKFFKLIYKIYPARVIRKIKKIAKARNIDAIHLLTGDFSLFFYVLFQLKKKKFYYTVHDLQIHESDTMTFPGRLLHKYVIWCTRTYLKIIPNLTTSSQHQYEILKKSYPNKHVVFNHFPSLVTQAIKNGRSQIEELKNTSDYILFFGTVDHYKGVDLLIEAYDQKVFHDRHKLVIAGKGRHYVTDNKNIIRLNRFIKDAEVRDLFTKAAIVVYPYRSATMSGVLSLAFYFRKKVVMSDVPFFKEYANRDSLFFKAGNVEDLADKLQQALDSGSASTNANLYPEFYSENILEQDYINLYSSPANKQM
;
A
#
# COMPACT_ATOMS: atom_id res chain seq x y z
N ILE A 1 4.64 0.85 -15.18
CA ILE A 1 5.24 2.15 -14.86
C ILE A 1 4.91 2.47 -13.40
N ALA A 2 5.88 3.05 -12.66
CA ALA A 2 5.71 3.51 -11.29
C ALA A 2 6.43 4.86 -11.13
N THR A 3 5.69 5.95 -11.31
CA THR A 3 6.23 7.33 -11.28
C THR A 3 5.95 8.06 -9.97
N GLU A 4 5.07 7.51 -9.13
CA GLU A 4 4.81 8.03 -7.80
C GLU A 4 5.93 7.59 -6.85
N TYR A 5 6.72 8.53 -6.39
CA TYR A 5 7.86 8.28 -5.48
C TYR A 5 7.45 8.19 -3.99
N ALA A 6 6.16 8.13 -3.71
CA ALA A 6 5.65 8.02 -2.34
C ALA A 6 6.13 6.74 -1.66
N PRO A 7 6.69 6.81 -0.44
CA PRO A 7 7.21 5.63 0.27
C PRO A 7 6.23 4.47 0.39
N GLY A 8 4.94 4.76 0.53
CA GLY A 8 3.90 3.73 0.63
C GLY A 8 3.62 2.99 -0.66
N MET A 9 3.94 3.57 -1.82
CA MET A 9 3.68 2.96 -3.14
C MET A 9 4.83 2.09 -3.64
N ILE A 10 6.03 2.27 -3.08
CA ILE A 10 7.23 1.52 -3.49
C ILE A 10 7.10 0.03 -3.24
N PRO A 11 6.76 -0.44 -2.03
CA PRO A 11 6.58 -1.87 -1.77
C PRO A 11 5.48 -2.48 -2.66
N TYR A 12 4.41 -1.74 -2.92
CA TYR A 12 3.34 -2.17 -3.81
C TYR A 12 3.87 -2.43 -5.23
N ALA A 13 4.48 -1.43 -5.86
CA ALA A 13 4.97 -1.53 -7.23
C ALA A 13 6.09 -2.57 -7.36
N SER A 14 7.04 -2.61 -6.40
CA SER A 14 8.15 -3.56 -6.43
C SER A 14 7.69 -5.01 -6.28
N SER A 15 6.69 -5.28 -5.46
CA SER A 15 6.14 -6.64 -5.30
C SER A 15 5.48 -7.13 -6.59
N ILE A 16 4.71 -6.27 -7.27
CA ILE A 16 4.10 -6.60 -8.57
C ILE A 16 5.19 -6.84 -9.62
N ILE A 17 6.12 -5.90 -9.79
CA ILE A 17 7.20 -6.02 -10.79
C ILE A 17 8.01 -7.29 -10.54
N ASN A 18 8.35 -7.59 -9.28
CA ASN A 18 9.12 -8.79 -8.93
C ASN A 18 8.35 -10.08 -9.23
N ALA A 19 7.07 -10.16 -8.90
CA ALA A 19 6.25 -11.34 -9.20
C ALA A 19 6.13 -11.56 -10.72
N LEU A 20 5.77 -10.51 -11.46
CA LEU A 20 5.54 -10.62 -12.90
C LEU A 20 6.82 -10.84 -13.70
N SER A 21 7.98 -10.36 -13.23
CA SER A 21 9.27 -10.57 -13.93
C SER A 21 9.74 -12.03 -13.89
N LYS A 22 9.13 -12.87 -13.06
CA LYS A 22 9.40 -14.30 -12.98
C LYS A 22 8.49 -15.12 -13.90
N SER A 23 7.43 -14.51 -14.42
CA SER A 23 6.49 -15.19 -15.30
C SER A 23 7.10 -15.48 -16.66
N SER A 24 6.76 -16.64 -17.23
CA SER A 24 7.08 -16.98 -18.62
C SER A 24 6.04 -16.47 -19.62
N ASP A 25 4.87 -15.99 -19.15
CA ASP A 25 3.75 -15.63 -20.00
C ASP A 25 3.87 -14.25 -20.63
N PHE A 26 4.74 -13.38 -20.06
CA PHE A 26 5.00 -12.05 -20.60
C PHE A 26 6.38 -11.49 -20.22
N GLU A 27 6.88 -10.62 -21.06
CA GLU A 27 8.12 -9.90 -20.85
C GLU A 27 7.82 -8.52 -20.27
N ILE A 28 8.36 -8.23 -19.08
CA ILE A 28 8.12 -6.99 -18.33
C ILE A 28 9.27 -6.02 -18.51
N TYR A 29 8.93 -4.78 -18.85
CA TYR A 29 9.82 -3.62 -18.85
C TYR A 29 9.29 -2.60 -17.87
N ALA A 30 10.03 -2.32 -16.80
CA ALA A 30 9.62 -1.37 -15.78
C ALA A 30 10.36 -0.03 -15.92
N VAL A 31 9.64 1.08 -15.79
CA VAL A 31 10.19 2.41 -15.60
C VAL A 31 9.76 2.90 -14.23
N VAL A 32 10.71 3.05 -13.34
CA VAL A 32 10.51 3.32 -11.91
C VAL A 32 11.22 4.61 -11.53
N VAL A 33 10.50 5.48 -10.82
CA VAL A 33 11.11 6.71 -10.29
C VAL A 33 11.63 6.45 -8.90
N ASN A 34 12.93 6.66 -8.72
CA ASN A 34 13.63 6.48 -7.48
C ASN A 34 13.90 7.83 -6.79
N SER A 35 13.74 7.89 -5.48
CA SER A 35 14.15 9.01 -4.66
C SER A 35 15.16 8.54 -3.62
N GLU A 36 15.96 9.47 -3.08
CA GLU A 36 16.94 9.17 -2.02
C GLU A 36 16.29 8.49 -0.79
N ALA A 37 15.03 8.84 -0.50
CA ALA A 37 14.29 8.26 0.63
C ALA A 37 13.81 6.83 0.36
N CYS A 38 13.88 6.35 -0.89
CA CYS A 38 13.21 5.16 -1.34
C CYS A 38 14.05 4.45 -2.39
N SER A 39 14.83 3.49 -2.01
CA SER A 39 15.63 2.71 -2.95
C SER A 39 14.86 1.49 -3.45
N TYR A 40 14.32 1.57 -4.65
CA TYR A 40 13.71 0.41 -5.33
C TYR A 40 14.73 -0.70 -5.60
N CYS A 41 15.98 -0.34 -5.87
CA CYS A 41 17.03 -1.28 -6.20
C CYS A 41 17.23 -2.36 -5.13
N ASN A 42 17.04 -1.99 -3.86
CA ASN A 42 17.16 -2.92 -2.74
C ASN A 42 15.99 -3.92 -2.66
N ASN A 43 14.85 -3.58 -3.26
CA ASN A 43 13.64 -4.41 -3.19
C ASN A 43 13.40 -5.26 -4.44
N LEU A 44 13.93 -4.82 -5.60
CA LEU A 44 13.73 -5.49 -6.89
C LEU A 44 14.87 -6.45 -7.24
N GLY A 45 15.93 -6.49 -6.43
CA GLY A 45 17.07 -7.39 -6.67
C GLY A 45 17.77 -7.14 -8.00
N GLU A 46 18.23 -8.20 -8.65
CA GLU A 46 18.97 -8.17 -9.93
C GLU A 46 18.06 -8.31 -11.15
N LEU A 47 16.80 -7.84 -11.07
CA LEU A 47 15.88 -7.96 -12.19
C LEU A 47 16.37 -7.18 -13.40
N GLN A 48 16.36 -7.83 -14.55
CA GLN A 48 16.65 -7.22 -15.84
C GLN A 48 15.47 -6.37 -16.32
N ASN A 49 15.70 -5.48 -17.29
CA ASN A 49 14.65 -4.66 -17.92
C ASN A 49 13.99 -3.61 -17.01
N ILE A 50 14.68 -3.17 -15.96
CA ILE A 50 14.21 -2.09 -15.11
C ILE A 50 15.03 -0.84 -15.34
N GLU A 51 14.35 0.26 -15.63
CA GLU A 51 14.95 1.57 -15.80
C GLU A 51 14.60 2.47 -14.61
N TYR A 52 15.61 2.83 -13.85
CA TYR A 52 15.47 3.76 -12.73
C TYR A 52 15.71 5.19 -13.19
N ILE A 53 14.83 6.10 -12.75
CA ILE A 53 14.94 7.53 -13.02
C ILE A 53 14.92 8.25 -11.69
N GLU A 54 15.95 9.06 -11.44
CA GLU A 54 16.01 9.87 -10.22
C GLU A 54 14.92 10.94 -10.21
N TYR A 55 14.28 11.07 -9.06
CA TYR A 55 13.34 12.15 -8.81
C TYR A 55 14.08 13.48 -8.67
N PRO A 56 13.61 14.58 -9.26
CA PRO A 56 14.30 15.87 -9.18
C PRO A 56 14.51 16.37 -7.75
N HIS A 57 15.67 16.93 -7.44
CA HIS A 57 15.97 17.52 -6.12
C HIS A 57 15.43 18.94 -5.98
N SER A 58 15.57 19.78 -7.02
CA SER A 58 15.14 21.17 -7.03
C SER A 58 13.62 21.33 -6.95
N LYS A 59 13.13 22.28 -6.16
CA LYS A 59 11.68 22.59 -6.03
C LYS A 59 11.02 22.91 -7.37
N PHE A 60 11.71 23.67 -8.22
CA PHE A 60 11.23 24.04 -9.56
C PHE A 60 11.09 22.82 -10.47
N PHE A 61 12.11 21.97 -10.54
CA PHE A 61 12.06 20.76 -11.35
C PHE A 61 11.07 19.71 -10.79
N LYS A 62 10.83 19.68 -9.49
CA LYS A 62 9.77 18.86 -8.87
C LYS A 62 8.38 19.28 -9.37
N LEU A 63 8.14 20.58 -9.49
CA LEU A 63 6.87 21.08 -10.04
C LEU A 63 6.69 20.71 -11.50
N ILE A 64 7.71 20.93 -12.34
CA ILE A 64 7.70 20.54 -13.74
C ILE A 64 7.47 19.03 -13.88
N TYR A 65 8.17 18.23 -13.08
CA TYR A 65 8.03 16.78 -13.08
C TYR A 65 6.58 16.32 -12.86
N LYS A 66 5.86 16.96 -11.94
CA LYS A 66 4.46 16.61 -11.65
C LYS A 66 3.51 16.88 -12.80
N ILE A 67 3.87 17.79 -13.70
CA ILE A 67 3.06 18.15 -14.87
C ILE A 67 3.52 17.39 -16.12
N TYR A 68 4.83 17.35 -16.35
CA TYR A 68 5.43 16.72 -17.55
C TYR A 68 6.82 16.16 -17.27
N PRO A 69 6.96 14.87 -16.85
CA PRO A 69 8.22 14.23 -16.52
C PRO A 69 9.00 13.84 -17.79
N ALA A 70 9.58 14.81 -18.47
CA ALA A 70 10.19 14.64 -19.81
C ALA A 70 11.23 13.51 -19.90
N ARG A 71 12.04 13.28 -18.83
CA ARG A 71 13.03 12.19 -18.78
C ARG A 71 12.33 10.83 -18.76
N VAL A 72 11.29 10.67 -17.94
CA VAL A 72 10.47 9.45 -17.87
C VAL A 72 9.82 9.17 -19.21
N ILE A 73 9.15 10.17 -19.78
CA ILE A 73 8.45 10.05 -21.08
C ILE A 73 9.42 9.65 -22.21
N ARG A 74 10.60 10.25 -22.26
CA ARG A 74 11.64 9.86 -23.24
C ARG A 74 12.06 8.40 -23.07
N LYS A 75 12.24 7.94 -21.83
CA LYS A 75 12.63 6.56 -21.54
C LYS A 75 11.54 5.58 -21.96
N ILE A 76 10.29 5.85 -21.57
CA ILE A 76 9.12 5.04 -21.98
C ILE A 76 9.05 4.94 -23.51
N LYS A 77 9.16 6.07 -24.23
CA LYS A 77 9.12 6.08 -25.71
C LYS A 77 10.26 5.26 -26.32
N LYS A 78 11.47 5.37 -25.75
CA LYS A 78 12.64 4.61 -26.21
C LYS A 78 12.42 3.10 -26.06
N ILE A 79 11.99 2.64 -24.89
CA ILE A 79 11.69 1.22 -24.63
C ILE A 79 10.55 0.75 -25.52
N ALA A 80 9.45 1.49 -25.56
CA ALA A 80 8.27 1.13 -26.34
C ALA A 80 8.57 0.96 -27.84
N LYS A 81 9.49 1.77 -28.38
CA LYS A 81 9.94 1.65 -29.77
C LYS A 81 10.90 0.48 -29.97
N ALA A 82 11.90 0.32 -29.06
CA ALA A 82 12.95 -0.69 -29.20
C ALA A 82 12.43 -2.12 -29.01
N ARG A 83 11.39 -2.29 -28.19
CA ARG A 83 10.81 -3.58 -27.80
C ARG A 83 9.39 -3.80 -28.35
N ASN A 84 8.93 -2.93 -29.22
CA ASN A 84 7.59 -2.98 -29.80
C ASN A 84 6.47 -3.15 -28.75
N ILE A 85 6.60 -2.42 -27.61
CA ILE A 85 5.61 -2.45 -26.53
C ILE A 85 4.31 -1.84 -27.02
N ASP A 86 3.20 -2.55 -26.85
CA ASP A 86 1.85 -2.10 -27.20
C ASP A 86 0.96 -1.82 -25.98
N ALA A 87 1.32 -2.36 -24.82
CA ALA A 87 0.58 -2.22 -23.56
C ALA A 87 1.41 -1.48 -22.49
N ILE A 88 0.77 -0.56 -21.78
CA ILE A 88 1.37 0.24 -20.69
C ILE A 88 0.47 0.19 -19.48
N HIS A 89 1.00 -0.22 -18.32
CA HIS A 89 0.27 -0.24 -17.06
C HIS A 89 0.77 0.87 -16.11
N LEU A 90 -0.16 1.71 -15.65
CA LEU A 90 0.05 2.75 -14.64
C LEU A 90 -0.19 2.13 -13.26
N LEU A 91 0.89 1.82 -12.52
CA LEU A 91 0.81 1.04 -11.26
C LEU A 91 0.57 1.89 -10.02
N THR A 92 1.01 3.16 -10.02
CA THR A 92 1.10 3.97 -8.80
C THR A 92 0.26 5.25 -8.84
N GLY A 93 -0.77 5.28 -9.68
CA GLY A 93 -1.56 6.47 -9.93
C GLY A 93 -1.02 7.29 -11.10
N ASP A 94 0.29 7.54 -11.14
CA ASP A 94 1.05 8.06 -12.28
C ASP A 94 0.45 9.32 -12.94
N PHE A 95 -0.15 10.22 -12.14
CA PHE A 95 -0.80 11.44 -12.61
C PHE A 95 0.15 12.38 -13.39
N SER A 96 1.46 12.33 -13.12
CA SER A 96 2.47 13.09 -13.84
C SER A 96 2.57 12.70 -15.33
N LEU A 97 2.11 11.52 -15.70
CA LEU A 97 2.05 11.04 -17.09
C LEU A 97 0.77 11.45 -17.82
N PHE A 98 -0.09 12.26 -17.23
CA PHE A 98 -1.40 12.60 -17.76
C PHE A 98 -1.40 13.00 -19.23
N PHE A 99 -0.59 13.97 -19.61
CA PHE A 99 -0.49 14.41 -21.02
C PHE A 99 0.08 13.34 -21.94
N TYR A 100 1.04 12.54 -21.45
CA TYR A 100 1.56 11.43 -22.24
C TYR A 100 0.46 10.40 -22.54
N VAL A 101 -0.34 10.04 -21.56
CA VAL A 101 -1.47 9.10 -21.73
C VAL A 101 -2.46 9.64 -22.73
N LEU A 102 -2.90 10.90 -22.60
CA LEU A 102 -3.83 11.53 -23.55
C LEU A 102 -3.34 11.44 -25.00
N PHE A 103 -2.07 11.75 -25.26
CA PHE A 103 -1.50 11.72 -26.60
C PHE A 103 -1.25 10.31 -27.17
N GLN A 104 -1.14 9.31 -26.30
CA GLN A 104 -0.86 7.92 -26.71
C GLN A 104 -2.08 6.99 -26.64
N LEU A 105 -3.21 7.42 -26.09
CA LEU A 105 -4.37 6.58 -25.81
C LEU A 105 -4.90 5.84 -27.05
N LYS A 106 -4.86 6.48 -28.22
CA LYS A 106 -5.28 5.87 -29.50
C LYS A 106 -4.25 4.90 -30.10
N LYS A 107 -2.98 4.94 -29.63
CA LYS A 107 -1.85 4.19 -30.21
C LYS A 107 -1.39 3.04 -29.34
N LYS A 108 -1.69 3.07 -28.05
CA LYS A 108 -1.21 2.12 -27.06
C LYS A 108 -2.36 1.68 -26.16
N LYS A 109 -2.31 0.43 -25.72
CA LYS A 109 -3.25 -0.14 -24.77
C LYS A 109 -2.83 0.29 -23.36
N PHE A 110 -3.70 0.97 -22.64
CA PHE A 110 -3.43 1.38 -21.26
C PHE A 110 -4.23 0.57 -20.25
N TYR A 111 -3.55 0.25 -19.15
CA TYR A 111 -4.13 -0.29 -17.93
C TYR A 111 -3.87 0.69 -16.79
N TYR A 112 -4.81 0.81 -15.87
CA TYR A 112 -4.72 1.72 -14.75
C TYR A 112 -5.12 1.03 -13.44
N THR A 113 -4.21 1.02 -12.46
CA THR A 113 -4.50 0.58 -11.10
C THR A 113 -5.16 1.71 -10.32
N VAL A 114 -6.39 1.47 -9.89
CA VAL A 114 -7.18 2.39 -9.08
C VAL A 114 -6.92 2.09 -7.61
N HIS A 115 -6.14 2.96 -6.94
CA HIS A 115 -5.82 2.79 -5.52
C HIS A 115 -6.94 3.33 -4.63
N ASP A 116 -7.41 4.55 -4.91
CA ASP A 116 -8.46 5.20 -4.15
C ASP A 116 -9.47 5.87 -5.07
N LEU A 117 -10.74 5.53 -4.91
CA LEU A 117 -11.84 6.25 -5.56
C LEU A 117 -12.15 7.57 -4.83
N GLN A 118 -11.93 7.60 -3.52
CA GLN A 118 -12.07 8.78 -2.68
C GLN A 118 -10.69 9.18 -2.18
N ILE A 119 -10.11 10.20 -2.82
CA ILE A 119 -8.82 10.72 -2.40
C ILE A 119 -9.02 11.53 -1.12
N HIS A 120 -8.45 11.06 -0.01
CA HIS A 120 -8.56 11.72 1.28
C HIS A 120 -7.82 13.06 1.29
N GLU A 121 -8.50 14.12 1.74
CA GLU A 121 -7.86 15.40 2.01
C GLU A 121 -7.09 15.31 3.33
N SER A 122 -5.86 15.81 3.34
CA SER A 122 -5.10 15.99 4.57
C SER A 122 -5.40 17.37 5.14
N ASP A 123 -5.78 17.44 6.41
CA ASP A 123 -6.13 18.69 7.11
C ASP A 123 -4.99 19.71 7.16
N THR A 124 -3.76 19.29 6.83
CA THR A 124 -2.53 20.10 6.95
C THR A 124 -2.02 20.66 5.62
N MET A 125 -2.82 20.62 4.54
CA MET A 125 -2.37 21.08 3.22
C MET A 125 -2.21 22.60 3.11
N THR A 126 -1.04 23.02 2.64
CA THR A 126 -0.80 24.42 2.23
C THR A 126 -1.62 24.78 1.00
N PHE A 127 -1.82 26.08 0.71
CA PHE A 127 -2.57 26.51 -0.49
C PHE A 127 -2.04 25.89 -1.81
N PRO A 128 -0.71 25.90 -2.08
CA PRO A 128 -0.17 25.22 -3.27
C PRO A 128 -0.41 23.71 -3.25
N GLY A 129 -0.41 23.09 -2.08
CA GLY A 129 -0.73 21.68 -1.89
C GLY A 129 -2.17 21.36 -2.27
N ARG A 130 -3.13 22.20 -1.88
CA ARG A 130 -4.55 22.06 -2.26
C ARG A 130 -4.77 22.17 -3.77
N LEU A 131 -4.06 23.08 -4.43
CA LEU A 131 -4.16 23.20 -5.89
C LEU A 131 -3.63 21.97 -6.60
N LEU A 132 -2.47 21.46 -6.17
CA LEU A 132 -1.91 20.20 -6.69
C LEU A 132 -2.86 19.02 -6.43
N HIS A 133 -3.45 18.94 -5.25
CA HIS A 133 -4.42 17.91 -4.90
C HIS A 133 -5.64 17.92 -5.84
N LYS A 134 -6.20 19.10 -6.11
CA LYS A 134 -7.27 19.25 -7.12
C LYS A 134 -6.85 18.78 -8.51
N TYR A 135 -5.61 19.08 -8.91
CA TYR A 135 -5.05 18.60 -10.17
C TYR A 135 -4.93 17.07 -10.19
N VAL A 136 -4.44 16.45 -9.12
CA VAL A 136 -4.36 14.98 -8.99
C VAL A 136 -5.75 14.35 -9.09
N ILE A 137 -6.73 14.88 -8.36
CA ILE A 137 -8.13 14.41 -8.43
C ILE A 137 -8.66 14.50 -9.86
N TRP A 138 -8.41 15.60 -10.53
CA TRP A 138 -8.86 15.79 -11.92
C TRP A 138 -8.20 14.79 -12.87
N CYS A 139 -6.89 14.57 -12.77
CA CYS A 139 -6.18 13.54 -13.55
C CYS A 139 -6.74 12.14 -13.30
N THR A 140 -6.91 11.76 -12.03
CA THR A 140 -7.44 10.44 -11.64
C THR A 140 -8.86 10.23 -12.19
N ARG A 141 -9.74 11.21 -12.02
CA ARG A 141 -11.12 11.14 -12.56
C ARG A 141 -11.13 11.05 -14.07
N THR A 142 -10.18 11.71 -14.75
CA THR A 142 -10.06 11.63 -16.20
C THR A 142 -9.54 10.27 -16.63
N TYR A 143 -8.53 9.70 -15.96
CA TYR A 143 -8.07 8.33 -16.22
C TYR A 143 -9.21 7.31 -16.08
N LEU A 144 -10.01 7.43 -15.02
CA LEU A 144 -11.20 6.59 -14.84
C LEU A 144 -12.20 6.70 -16.00
N LYS A 145 -12.26 7.84 -16.70
CA LYS A 145 -13.14 8.02 -17.86
C LYS A 145 -12.53 7.49 -19.16
N ILE A 146 -11.25 7.76 -19.40
CA ILE A 146 -10.63 7.53 -20.71
C ILE A 146 -9.91 6.20 -20.86
N ILE A 147 -9.35 5.61 -19.78
CA ILE A 147 -8.65 4.34 -19.84
C ILE A 147 -9.67 3.19 -19.77
N PRO A 148 -9.68 2.29 -20.77
CA PRO A 148 -10.68 1.23 -20.85
C PRO A 148 -10.45 0.08 -19.88
N ASN A 149 -9.19 -0.18 -19.49
CA ASN A 149 -8.83 -1.31 -18.62
C ASN A 149 -8.43 -0.81 -17.23
N LEU A 150 -9.22 -1.14 -16.24
CA LEU A 150 -9.05 -0.74 -14.86
C LEU A 150 -8.82 -1.96 -13.97
N THR A 151 -7.98 -1.81 -12.96
CA THR A 151 -7.84 -2.83 -11.91
C THR A 151 -7.80 -2.19 -10.54
N THR A 152 -8.20 -2.93 -9.53
CA THR A 152 -8.15 -2.53 -8.12
C THR A 152 -7.97 -3.74 -7.22
N SER A 153 -7.41 -3.54 -6.03
CA SER A 153 -7.17 -4.60 -5.05
C SER A 153 -8.16 -4.56 -3.87
N SER A 154 -9.31 -3.94 -4.04
CA SER A 154 -10.44 -3.99 -3.11
C SER A 154 -11.69 -4.46 -3.83
N GLN A 155 -12.31 -5.52 -3.34
CA GLN A 155 -13.57 -6.04 -3.87
C GLN A 155 -14.68 -4.99 -3.82
N HIS A 156 -14.74 -4.23 -2.74
CA HIS A 156 -15.69 -3.13 -2.60
C HIS A 156 -15.50 -2.07 -3.70
N GLN A 157 -14.26 -1.65 -3.98
CA GLN A 157 -13.99 -0.72 -5.09
C GLN A 157 -14.28 -1.34 -6.45
N TYR A 158 -13.98 -2.61 -6.65
CA TYR A 158 -14.29 -3.35 -7.87
C TYR A 158 -15.77 -3.27 -8.20
N GLU A 159 -16.66 -3.53 -7.22
CA GLU A 159 -18.12 -3.46 -7.41
C GLU A 159 -18.57 -2.03 -7.77
N ILE A 160 -18.01 -1.01 -7.10
CA ILE A 160 -18.31 0.41 -7.41
C ILE A 160 -17.86 0.73 -8.85
N LEU A 161 -16.65 0.32 -9.24
CA LEU A 161 -16.13 0.57 -10.58
C LEU A 161 -16.95 -0.11 -11.66
N LYS A 162 -17.33 -1.38 -11.47
CA LYS A 162 -18.20 -2.11 -12.40
C LYS A 162 -19.54 -1.42 -12.59
N LYS A 163 -20.16 -0.98 -11.50
CA LYS A 163 -21.43 -0.27 -11.53
C LYS A 163 -21.31 1.11 -12.21
N SER A 164 -20.24 1.86 -11.92
CA SER A 164 -20.04 3.21 -12.42
C SER A 164 -19.54 3.26 -13.87
N TYR A 165 -18.85 2.21 -14.32
CA TYR A 165 -18.23 2.11 -15.65
C TYR A 165 -18.54 0.76 -16.32
N PRO A 166 -19.83 0.46 -16.63
CA PRO A 166 -20.26 -0.87 -17.08
C PRO A 166 -19.62 -1.31 -18.41
N ASN A 167 -19.20 -0.34 -19.24
CA ASN A 167 -18.57 -0.60 -20.55
C ASN A 167 -17.04 -0.77 -20.48
N LYS A 168 -16.46 -0.72 -19.28
CA LYS A 168 -15.00 -0.91 -19.10
C LYS A 168 -14.66 -2.32 -18.67
N HIS A 169 -13.45 -2.71 -19.05
CA HIS A 169 -12.85 -3.93 -18.51
C HIS A 169 -12.30 -3.62 -17.11
N VAL A 170 -13.02 -4.04 -16.08
CA VAL A 170 -12.64 -3.88 -14.68
C VAL A 170 -12.29 -5.25 -14.10
N VAL A 171 -11.11 -5.39 -13.52
CA VAL A 171 -10.61 -6.63 -12.92
C VAL A 171 -10.23 -6.40 -11.47
N PHE A 172 -10.61 -7.34 -10.61
CA PHE A 172 -10.09 -7.41 -9.25
C PHE A 172 -8.74 -8.16 -9.29
N ASN A 173 -7.71 -7.57 -8.68
CA ASN A 173 -6.42 -8.21 -8.46
C ASN A 173 -6.12 -8.19 -6.96
N HIS A 174 -5.59 -9.28 -6.42
CA HIS A 174 -5.19 -9.32 -5.01
C HIS A 174 -4.15 -8.24 -4.70
N PHE A 175 -4.20 -7.73 -3.48
CA PHE A 175 -3.20 -6.78 -3.02
C PHE A 175 -1.84 -7.49 -2.87
N PRO A 176 -0.74 -6.95 -3.43
CA PRO A 176 0.57 -7.60 -3.33
C PRO A 176 1.09 -7.60 -1.89
N SER A 177 1.88 -8.59 -1.55
CA SER A 177 2.59 -8.61 -0.28
C SER A 177 3.60 -7.46 -0.18
N LEU A 178 3.66 -6.82 0.99
CA LEU A 178 4.72 -5.85 1.32
C LEU A 178 5.95 -6.50 1.98
N VAL A 179 6.00 -7.84 2.06
CA VAL A 179 7.11 -8.57 2.68
C VAL A 179 8.26 -8.68 1.70
N THR A 180 9.22 -7.78 1.80
CA THR A 180 10.44 -7.76 0.99
C THR A 180 11.48 -8.78 1.47
N GLN A 181 12.51 -9.08 0.67
CA GLN A 181 13.64 -9.89 1.12
C GLN A 181 14.40 -9.25 2.31
N ALA A 182 14.48 -7.92 2.32
CA ALA A 182 15.08 -7.18 3.43
C ALA A 182 14.29 -7.37 4.75
N ILE A 183 12.95 -7.48 4.67
CA ILE A 183 12.09 -7.81 5.82
C ILE A 183 12.28 -9.27 6.24
N LYS A 184 12.28 -10.21 5.28
CA LYS A 184 12.47 -11.65 5.55
C LYS A 184 13.81 -11.94 6.24
N ASN A 185 14.87 -11.28 5.79
CA ASN A 185 16.23 -11.47 6.26
C ASN A 185 16.67 -10.45 7.32
N GLY A 186 15.80 -9.52 7.70
CA GLY A 186 16.10 -8.44 8.63
C GLY A 186 16.60 -8.96 9.98
N ARG A 187 17.72 -8.37 10.47
CA ARG A 187 18.35 -8.70 11.76
C ARG A 187 18.60 -7.46 12.62
N SER A 188 18.21 -6.29 12.16
CA SER A 188 18.39 -5.05 12.92
C SER A 188 17.41 -5.01 14.07
N GLN A 189 17.93 -4.80 15.28
CA GLN A 189 17.13 -4.58 16.48
C GLN A 189 16.75 -3.10 16.60
N ILE A 190 15.58 -2.85 17.17
CA ILE A 190 15.12 -1.52 17.53
C ILE A 190 15.59 -1.24 18.94
N GLU A 191 16.51 -0.29 19.13
CA GLU A 191 17.13 -0.02 20.43
C GLU A 191 16.10 0.38 21.48
N GLU A 192 15.07 1.16 21.10
CA GLU A 192 13.96 1.55 21.98
C GLU A 192 13.14 0.36 22.49
N LEU A 193 13.25 -0.80 21.82
CA LEU A 193 12.51 -2.04 22.15
C LEU A 193 13.41 -3.18 22.61
N LYS A 194 14.67 -2.90 22.93
CA LYS A 194 15.66 -3.94 23.27
C LYS A 194 15.21 -4.83 24.44
N ASN A 195 14.60 -4.21 25.47
CA ASN A 195 14.10 -4.89 26.66
C ASN A 195 12.57 -4.95 26.70
N THR A 196 11.89 -4.87 25.55
CA THR A 196 10.43 -4.87 25.46
C THR A 196 9.97 -5.91 24.46
N SER A 197 9.12 -6.80 24.92
CA SER A 197 8.44 -7.81 24.10
C SER A 197 6.99 -7.92 24.54
N ASP A 198 6.21 -8.71 23.83
CA ASP A 198 4.82 -9.02 24.18
C ASP A 198 3.92 -7.77 24.24
N TYR A 199 4.11 -6.85 23.30
CA TYR A 199 3.39 -5.58 23.25
C TYR A 199 2.26 -5.60 22.21
N ILE A 200 1.32 -4.66 22.37
CA ILE A 200 0.31 -4.31 21.37
C ILE A 200 0.99 -3.43 20.30
N LEU A 201 0.93 -3.81 19.02
CA LEU A 201 1.61 -3.10 17.95
C LEU A 201 0.62 -2.40 17.01
N PHE A 202 0.79 -1.09 16.82
CA PHE A 202 0.37 -0.38 15.62
C PHE A 202 1.58 -0.14 14.71
N PHE A 203 1.45 -0.49 13.44
CA PHE A 203 2.49 -0.26 12.42
C PHE A 203 1.94 0.44 11.17
N GLY A 204 2.60 1.50 10.76
CA GLY A 204 2.28 2.27 9.53
C GLY A 204 2.37 3.77 9.72
N THR A 205 2.11 4.55 8.66
CA THR A 205 2.03 6.02 8.80
C THR A 205 0.96 6.39 9.82
N VAL A 206 1.28 7.34 10.70
CA VAL A 206 0.34 7.83 11.72
C VAL A 206 -0.46 8.99 11.12
N ASP A 207 -1.69 8.72 10.72
CA ASP A 207 -2.62 9.69 10.16
C ASP A 207 -4.00 9.55 10.81
N HIS A 208 -4.85 10.58 10.72
CA HIS A 208 -6.16 10.61 11.40
C HIS A 208 -7.05 9.43 11.00
N TYR A 209 -7.12 9.11 9.71
CA TYR A 209 -7.96 8.01 9.23
C TYR A 209 -7.55 6.64 9.76
N LYS A 210 -6.30 6.51 10.25
CA LYS A 210 -5.76 5.27 10.83
C LYS A 210 -6.12 5.06 12.29
N GLY A 211 -6.77 6.04 12.94
CA GLY A 211 -7.39 5.88 14.25
C GLY A 211 -6.42 5.61 15.41
N VAL A 212 -5.17 6.10 15.33
CA VAL A 212 -4.18 5.91 16.40
C VAL A 212 -4.63 6.57 17.70
N ASP A 213 -5.36 7.67 17.63
CA ASP A 213 -6.01 8.32 18.77
C ASP A 213 -7.02 7.41 19.45
N LEU A 214 -7.88 6.70 18.68
CA LEU A 214 -8.81 5.71 19.25
C LEU A 214 -8.06 4.57 19.97
N LEU A 215 -6.92 4.14 19.40
CA LEU A 215 -6.12 3.09 20.02
C LEU A 215 -5.50 3.55 21.33
N ILE A 216 -5.00 4.77 21.40
CA ILE A 216 -4.45 5.35 22.64
C ILE A 216 -5.56 5.42 23.70
N GLU A 217 -6.74 5.95 23.34
CA GLU A 217 -7.89 6.06 24.24
C GLU A 217 -8.36 4.69 24.73
N ALA A 218 -8.50 3.70 23.85
CA ALA A 218 -8.85 2.33 24.20
C ALA A 218 -7.82 1.68 25.13
N TYR A 219 -6.53 1.94 24.90
CA TYR A 219 -5.45 1.44 25.71
C TYR A 219 -5.45 2.06 27.12
N ASP A 220 -5.83 3.35 27.25
CA ASP A 220 -5.90 4.05 28.53
C ASP A 220 -7.15 3.66 29.37
N GLN A 221 -8.23 3.17 28.72
CA GLN A 221 -9.45 2.74 29.43
C GLN A 221 -9.32 1.43 30.21
N LYS A 222 -8.40 0.54 29.83
CA LYS A 222 -8.22 -0.76 30.46
C LYS A 222 -6.82 -0.95 31.01
N VAL A 223 -6.70 -1.77 32.05
CA VAL A 223 -5.43 -2.05 32.74
C VAL A 223 -4.57 -3.01 31.91
N PHE A 224 -4.22 -2.61 30.67
CA PHE A 224 -3.23 -3.36 29.88
C PHE A 224 -1.79 -3.10 30.36
N HIS A 225 -1.59 -1.99 31.07
CA HIS A 225 -0.29 -1.42 31.42
C HIS A 225 0.62 -2.33 32.21
N ASP A 226 0.05 -3.21 33.02
CA ASP A 226 0.82 -4.09 33.88
C ASP A 226 1.45 -5.28 33.15
N ARG A 227 0.92 -5.59 31.94
CA ARG A 227 1.35 -6.76 31.17
C ARG A 227 1.85 -6.44 29.77
N HIS A 228 1.21 -5.50 29.06
CA HIS A 228 1.50 -5.24 27.65
C HIS A 228 1.65 -3.73 27.40
N LYS A 229 2.81 -3.31 26.93
CA LYS A 229 3.00 -1.93 26.43
C LYS A 229 2.31 -1.74 25.09
N LEU A 230 2.00 -0.48 24.74
CA LEU A 230 1.56 -0.11 23.41
C LEU A 230 2.75 0.46 22.62
N VAL A 231 3.05 -0.13 21.46
CA VAL A 231 4.07 0.35 20.53
C VAL A 231 3.39 0.94 19.30
N ILE A 232 3.64 2.23 19.04
CA ILE A 232 3.17 2.95 17.86
C ILE A 232 4.38 3.20 16.97
N ALA A 233 4.50 2.44 15.87
CA ALA A 233 5.65 2.45 14.98
C ALA A 233 5.31 3.01 13.60
N GLY A 234 5.85 4.20 13.28
CA GLY A 234 5.68 4.86 12.00
C GLY A 234 5.70 6.37 12.08
N LYS A 235 6.06 7.01 10.98
CA LYS A 235 6.15 8.47 10.88
C LYS A 235 4.74 9.07 10.68
N GLY A 236 4.49 10.22 11.30
CA GLY A 236 3.25 10.97 11.03
C GLY A 236 2.82 11.87 12.17
N ARG A 237 1.49 11.96 12.37
CA ARG A 237 0.88 12.83 13.36
C ARG A 237 1.35 12.47 14.79
N HIS A 238 1.64 13.48 15.58
CA HIS A 238 2.00 13.31 16.97
C HIS A 238 0.75 13.45 17.84
N TYR A 239 0.40 12.38 18.57
CA TYR A 239 -0.64 12.41 19.61
C TYR A 239 0.05 12.52 20.97
N VAL A 240 -0.32 13.53 21.74
CA VAL A 240 0.22 13.73 23.09
C VAL A 240 -0.43 12.74 24.05
N THR A 241 0.37 12.07 24.87
CA THR A 241 -0.08 11.25 26.01
C THR A 241 1.02 11.23 27.07
N ASP A 242 0.63 11.26 28.33
CA ASP A 242 1.54 11.14 29.47
C ASP A 242 1.75 9.69 29.91
N ASN A 243 1.09 8.73 29.23
CA ASN A 243 1.21 7.32 29.55
C ASN A 243 2.59 6.77 29.16
N LYS A 244 3.40 6.46 30.19
CA LYS A 244 4.78 5.95 30.04
C LYS A 244 4.84 4.53 29.45
N ASN A 245 3.72 3.81 29.39
CA ASN A 245 3.61 2.48 28.78
C ASN A 245 3.37 2.54 27.27
N ILE A 246 3.27 3.76 26.68
CA ILE A 246 3.15 3.97 25.25
C ILE A 246 4.51 4.36 24.66
N ILE A 247 5.10 3.45 23.89
CA ILE A 247 6.37 3.67 23.20
C ILE A 247 6.07 4.15 21.77
N ARG A 248 6.65 5.27 21.37
CA ARG A 248 6.45 5.85 20.05
C ARG A 248 7.74 5.86 19.25
N LEU A 249 7.72 5.20 18.11
CA LEU A 249 8.77 5.20 17.12
C LEU A 249 8.34 6.12 15.96
N ASN A 250 8.30 7.46 16.22
CA ASN A 250 7.83 8.44 15.22
C ASN A 250 8.89 8.68 14.13
N ARG A 251 9.21 7.64 13.40
CA ARG A 251 10.16 7.65 12.29
C ARG A 251 9.78 6.60 11.24
N PHE A 252 10.41 6.65 10.10
CA PHE A 252 10.34 5.54 9.14
C PHE A 252 11.03 4.31 9.75
N ILE A 253 10.34 3.18 9.81
CA ILE A 253 10.89 1.90 10.25
C ILE A 253 11.55 1.24 9.03
N LYS A 254 12.84 0.96 9.13
CA LYS A 254 13.59 0.33 8.04
C LYS A 254 13.16 -1.12 7.87
N ASP A 255 13.15 -1.63 6.64
CA ASP A 255 12.78 -3.01 6.35
C ASP A 255 13.53 -4.03 7.21
N ALA A 256 14.82 -3.79 7.47
CA ALA A 256 15.65 -4.65 8.32
C ALA A 256 15.21 -4.72 9.80
N GLU A 257 14.43 -3.73 10.28
CA GLU A 257 13.91 -3.63 11.65
C GLU A 257 12.51 -4.25 11.78
N VAL A 258 11.77 -4.40 10.66
CA VAL A 258 10.37 -4.87 10.66
C VAL A 258 10.24 -6.26 11.28
N ARG A 259 11.20 -7.14 11.03
CA ARG A 259 11.20 -8.48 11.61
C ARG A 259 11.26 -8.44 13.14
N ASP A 260 12.18 -7.66 13.72
CA ASP A 260 12.30 -7.50 15.18
C ASP A 260 11.01 -6.95 15.78
N LEU A 261 10.44 -5.91 15.14
CA LEU A 261 9.20 -5.28 15.57
C LEU A 261 8.02 -6.25 15.59
N PHE A 262 7.80 -7.00 14.52
CA PHE A 262 6.65 -7.89 14.44
C PHE A 262 6.83 -9.16 15.28
N THR A 263 8.03 -9.75 15.34
CA THR A 263 8.23 -11.00 16.10
C THR A 263 8.00 -10.82 17.60
N LYS A 264 8.36 -9.66 18.16
CA LYS A 264 8.18 -9.33 19.57
C LYS A 264 6.77 -8.86 19.95
N ALA A 265 5.92 -8.54 18.98
CA ALA A 265 4.54 -8.13 19.27
C ALA A 265 3.68 -9.32 19.72
N ALA A 266 2.80 -9.11 20.70
CA ALA A 266 1.74 -10.05 21.08
C ALA A 266 0.62 -10.04 20.03
N ILE A 267 0.10 -8.85 19.74
CA ILE A 267 -0.97 -8.62 18.78
C ILE A 267 -0.65 -7.40 17.91
N VAL A 268 -1.27 -7.34 16.74
CA VAL A 268 -1.20 -6.18 15.83
C VAL A 268 -2.59 -5.57 15.70
N VAL A 269 -2.66 -4.23 15.71
CA VAL A 269 -3.93 -3.51 15.69
C VAL A 269 -4.00 -2.55 14.51
N TYR A 270 -5.13 -2.58 13.79
CA TYR A 270 -5.45 -1.68 12.69
C TYR A 270 -6.76 -0.93 12.99
N PRO A 271 -6.71 0.18 13.78
CA PRO A 271 -7.89 0.88 14.28
C PRO A 271 -8.46 1.90 13.30
N TYR A 272 -8.45 1.57 12.01
CA TYR A 272 -8.75 2.50 10.94
C TYR A 272 -10.21 2.97 10.97
N ARG A 273 -10.43 4.27 10.80
CA ARG A 273 -11.77 4.85 10.56
C ARG A 273 -12.26 4.56 9.15
N SER A 274 -11.32 4.50 8.20
CA SER A 274 -11.61 4.13 6.82
C SER A 274 -10.37 3.50 6.20
N ALA A 275 -10.55 2.57 5.29
CA ALA A 275 -9.49 2.01 4.47
C ALA A 275 -10.07 1.59 3.12
N THR A 276 -9.40 2.01 2.05
CA THR A 276 -9.66 1.50 0.71
C THR A 276 -8.78 0.30 0.41
N MET A 277 -7.50 0.40 0.77
CA MET A 277 -6.49 -0.66 0.69
C MET A 277 -5.43 -0.47 1.76
N SER A 278 -4.86 -1.56 2.28
CA SER A 278 -3.78 -1.47 3.27
C SER A 278 -2.85 -2.68 3.20
N GLY A 279 -1.64 -2.46 2.70
CA GLY A 279 -0.65 -3.51 2.53
C GLY A 279 -0.01 -4.01 3.84
N VAL A 280 -0.12 -3.25 4.93
CA VAL A 280 0.52 -3.62 6.21
C VAL A 280 -0.08 -4.89 6.83
N LEU A 281 -1.30 -5.28 6.42
CA LEU A 281 -1.93 -6.52 6.86
C LEU A 281 -1.13 -7.75 6.42
N SER A 282 -0.49 -7.71 5.24
CA SER A 282 0.39 -8.78 4.77
C SER A 282 1.56 -9.08 5.71
N LEU A 283 2.07 -8.05 6.41
CA LEU A 283 3.13 -8.23 7.41
C LEU A 283 2.63 -8.99 8.63
N ALA A 284 1.47 -8.59 9.18
CA ALA A 284 0.89 -9.28 10.32
C ALA A 284 0.65 -10.77 10.04
N PHE A 285 0.11 -11.09 8.87
CA PHE A 285 -0.13 -12.49 8.46
C PHE A 285 1.17 -13.26 8.20
N TYR A 286 2.17 -12.62 7.57
CA TYR A 286 3.48 -13.25 7.37
C TYR A 286 4.15 -13.62 8.70
N PHE A 287 4.10 -12.72 9.69
CA PHE A 287 4.63 -12.99 11.02
C PHE A 287 3.66 -13.76 11.94
N ARG A 288 2.54 -14.25 11.40
CA ARG A 288 1.53 -15.06 12.09
C ARG A 288 1.02 -14.38 13.36
N LYS A 289 0.76 -13.07 13.27
CA LYS A 289 0.28 -12.30 14.43
C LYS A 289 -1.25 -12.29 14.48
N LYS A 290 -1.81 -12.36 15.67
CA LYS A 290 -3.21 -12.03 15.90
C LYS A 290 -3.46 -10.59 15.52
N VAL A 291 -4.60 -10.34 14.89
CA VAL A 291 -4.95 -9.03 14.39
C VAL A 291 -6.30 -8.60 14.95
N VAL A 292 -6.34 -7.39 15.51
CA VAL A 292 -7.55 -6.68 15.87
C VAL A 292 -7.76 -5.56 14.86
N MET A 293 -8.88 -5.57 14.16
CA MET A 293 -9.14 -4.66 13.02
C MET A 293 -10.49 -3.98 13.19
N SER A 294 -10.61 -2.75 12.68
CA SER A 294 -11.92 -2.14 12.49
C SER A 294 -12.71 -2.88 11.40
N ASP A 295 -14.03 -2.81 11.47
CA ASP A 295 -14.94 -3.52 10.55
C ASP A 295 -15.12 -2.83 9.19
N VAL A 296 -14.09 -2.08 8.74
CA VAL A 296 -14.09 -1.47 7.40
C VAL A 296 -14.08 -2.52 6.29
N PRO A 297 -14.71 -2.25 5.13
CA PRO A 297 -14.88 -3.25 4.07
C PRO A 297 -13.60 -3.96 3.68
N PHE A 298 -12.52 -3.22 3.46
CA PHE A 298 -11.23 -3.80 3.04
C PHE A 298 -10.70 -4.88 4.00
N PHE A 299 -10.76 -4.65 5.31
CA PHE A 299 -10.27 -5.66 6.26
C PHE A 299 -11.13 -6.92 6.27
N LYS A 300 -12.44 -6.79 6.03
CA LYS A 300 -13.35 -7.94 5.92
C LYS A 300 -13.05 -8.79 4.68
N GLU A 301 -12.56 -8.17 3.61
CA GLU A 301 -12.17 -8.87 2.37
C GLU A 301 -10.95 -9.78 2.56
N TYR A 302 -10.02 -9.41 3.48
CA TYR A 302 -8.75 -10.09 3.73
C TYR A 302 -8.70 -10.79 5.11
N ALA A 303 -9.84 -11.25 5.60
CA ALA A 303 -9.95 -11.87 6.91
C ALA A 303 -10.76 -13.16 6.86
N ASN A 304 -10.59 -13.97 7.87
CA ASN A 304 -11.41 -15.16 8.09
C ASN A 304 -12.38 -14.94 9.26
N ARG A 305 -13.20 -15.97 9.55
CA ARG A 305 -14.16 -15.96 10.65
C ARG A 305 -13.53 -15.79 12.05
N ASP A 306 -12.23 -16.11 12.20
CA ASP A 306 -11.51 -16.04 13.47
C ASP A 306 -10.80 -14.68 13.66
N SER A 307 -10.87 -13.79 12.67
CA SER A 307 -10.35 -12.43 12.74
C SER A 307 -11.20 -11.60 13.69
N LEU A 308 -10.54 -10.85 14.59
CA LEU A 308 -11.22 -10.02 15.57
C LEU A 308 -11.54 -8.65 15.01
N PHE A 309 -12.83 -8.35 14.91
CA PHE A 309 -13.31 -7.07 14.45
C PHE A 309 -13.95 -6.25 15.56
N PHE A 310 -13.71 -4.96 15.53
CA PHE A 310 -14.45 -3.97 16.33
C PHE A 310 -15.14 -2.97 15.39
N LYS A 311 -16.21 -2.34 15.89
CA LYS A 311 -16.95 -1.31 15.14
C LYS A 311 -16.08 -0.08 14.94
N ALA A 312 -15.83 0.31 13.69
CA ALA A 312 -15.00 1.47 13.34
C ALA A 312 -15.41 2.74 14.10
N GLY A 313 -14.47 3.36 14.80
CA GLY A 313 -14.71 4.54 15.63
C GLY A 313 -15.18 4.27 17.06
N ASN A 314 -15.48 3.03 17.44
CA ASN A 314 -15.92 2.69 18.79
C ASN A 314 -14.74 2.29 19.65
N VAL A 315 -14.40 3.12 20.63
CA VAL A 315 -13.25 2.94 21.54
C VAL A 315 -13.47 1.80 22.53
N GLU A 316 -14.68 1.67 23.08
CA GLU A 316 -15.03 0.62 24.07
C GLU A 316 -14.94 -0.77 23.43
N ASP A 317 -15.55 -0.92 22.22
CA ASP A 317 -15.48 -2.18 21.48
C ASP A 317 -14.03 -2.52 21.09
N LEU A 318 -13.21 -1.53 20.71
CA LEU A 318 -11.79 -1.72 20.47
C LEU A 318 -11.09 -2.23 21.74
N ALA A 319 -11.32 -1.61 22.90
CA ALA A 319 -10.73 -2.03 24.17
C ALA A 319 -11.13 -3.47 24.54
N ASP A 320 -12.39 -3.85 24.32
CA ASP A 320 -12.88 -5.22 24.56
C ASP A 320 -12.23 -6.24 23.63
N LYS A 321 -12.06 -5.90 22.34
CA LYS A 321 -11.39 -6.78 21.37
C LYS A 321 -9.90 -6.93 21.63
N LEU A 322 -9.23 -5.87 22.11
CA LEU A 322 -7.84 -5.97 22.56
C LEU A 322 -7.71 -6.95 23.73
N GLN A 323 -8.58 -6.85 24.74
CA GLN A 323 -8.60 -7.76 25.86
C GLN A 323 -8.86 -9.21 25.40
N GLN A 324 -9.87 -9.43 24.59
CA GLN A 324 -10.19 -10.74 24.02
C GLN A 324 -9.01 -11.35 23.26
N ALA A 325 -8.28 -10.53 22.47
CA ALA A 325 -7.12 -10.98 21.72
C ALA A 325 -5.96 -11.42 22.62
N LEU A 326 -5.70 -10.68 23.69
CA LEU A 326 -4.64 -10.95 24.65
C LEU A 326 -4.94 -12.18 25.51
N ASP A 327 -6.18 -12.32 26.01
CA ASP A 327 -6.60 -13.43 26.88
C ASP A 327 -6.64 -14.78 26.15
N SER A 328 -6.86 -14.78 24.84
CA SER A 328 -6.93 -16.01 24.03
C SER A 328 -5.57 -16.67 23.74
N GLY A 329 -4.49 -16.23 24.38
CA GLY A 329 -3.14 -16.80 24.26
C GLY A 329 -2.46 -16.53 22.90
N SER A 330 -1.24 -17.01 22.71
CA SER A 330 -0.40 -16.67 21.54
C SER A 330 -0.72 -17.43 20.24
N ALA A 331 -1.62 -18.41 20.24
CA ALA A 331 -1.94 -19.18 19.03
C ALA A 331 -2.70 -18.31 18.02
N SER A 332 -2.04 -17.96 16.92
CA SER A 332 -2.68 -17.27 15.80
C SER A 332 -3.36 -18.27 14.89
N THR A 333 -4.68 -18.19 14.78
CA THR A 333 -5.47 -18.92 13.77
C THR A 333 -5.22 -18.37 12.34
N ASN A 334 -4.66 -17.17 12.23
CA ASN A 334 -4.31 -16.51 10.96
C ASN A 334 -3.04 -17.08 10.29
N ALA A 335 -2.46 -18.17 10.83
CA ALA A 335 -1.20 -18.74 10.33
C ALA A 335 -1.20 -19.06 8.84
N ASN A 336 -2.35 -19.37 8.26
CA ASN A 336 -2.51 -19.81 6.87
C ASN A 336 -3.05 -18.70 5.94
N LEU A 337 -3.39 -17.51 6.45
CA LEU A 337 -3.96 -16.45 5.61
C LEU A 337 -2.94 -15.82 4.66
N TYR A 338 -1.67 -15.79 5.02
CA TYR A 338 -0.65 -15.16 4.16
C TYR A 338 -0.54 -15.84 2.79
N PRO A 339 -0.41 -17.19 2.66
CA PRO A 339 -0.40 -17.84 1.34
C PRO A 339 -1.71 -17.68 0.57
N GLU A 340 -2.84 -17.62 1.28
CA GLU A 340 -4.17 -17.51 0.68
C GLU A 340 -4.38 -16.19 -0.05
N PHE A 341 -3.89 -15.07 0.53
CA PHE A 341 -4.13 -13.73 -0.01
C PHE A 341 -2.91 -13.08 -0.68
N TYR A 342 -1.70 -13.53 -0.36
CA TYR A 342 -0.46 -12.83 -0.70
C TYR A 342 0.59 -13.72 -1.39
N SER A 343 0.20 -14.86 -1.97
CA SER A 343 1.15 -15.66 -2.74
C SER A 343 1.51 -15.00 -4.07
N GLU A 344 2.76 -15.19 -4.50
CA GLU A 344 3.22 -14.67 -5.80
C GLU A 344 2.42 -15.29 -6.96
N ASN A 345 2.02 -16.57 -6.85
CA ASN A 345 1.25 -17.28 -7.87
C ASN A 345 -0.16 -16.69 -8.07
N ILE A 346 -0.83 -16.30 -6.97
CA ILE A 346 -2.15 -15.66 -7.07
C ILE A 346 -2.02 -14.33 -7.81
N LEU A 347 -1.02 -13.53 -7.43
CA LEU A 347 -0.76 -12.24 -8.05
C LEU A 347 -0.43 -12.40 -9.54
N GLU A 348 0.43 -13.35 -9.90
CA GLU A 348 0.75 -13.68 -11.29
C GLU A 348 -0.50 -14.03 -12.09
N GLN A 349 -1.35 -14.92 -11.57
CA GLN A 349 -2.58 -15.35 -12.24
C GLN A 349 -3.56 -14.19 -12.44
N ASP A 350 -3.70 -13.30 -11.45
CA ASP A 350 -4.53 -12.10 -11.57
C ASP A 350 -4.08 -11.22 -12.74
N TYR A 351 -2.78 -11.03 -12.89
CA TYR A 351 -2.23 -10.19 -13.98
C TYR A 351 -2.25 -10.91 -15.33
N ILE A 352 -2.09 -12.21 -15.39
CA ILE A 352 -2.34 -13.01 -16.60
C ILE A 352 -3.80 -12.78 -17.06
N ASN A 353 -4.76 -12.90 -16.15
CA ASN A 353 -6.16 -12.66 -16.45
C ASN A 353 -6.43 -11.23 -16.91
N LEU A 354 -5.80 -10.24 -16.27
CA LEU A 354 -5.93 -8.83 -16.63
C LEU A 354 -5.45 -8.56 -18.06
N TYR A 355 -4.29 -9.10 -18.43
CA TYR A 355 -3.67 -8.80 -19.73
C TYR A 355 -4.19 -9.67 -20.87
N SER A 356 -4.61 -10.91 -20.60
CA SER A 356 -5.14 -11.84 -21.60
C SER A 356 -6.59 -11.56 -21.99
N SER A 357 -7.34 -10.83 -21.18
CA SER A 357 -8.72 -10.49 -21.50
C SER A 357 -8.81 -9.62 -22.75
N PRO A 358 -9.65 -9.98 -23.73
CA PRO A 358 -9.78 -9.20 -24.95
C PRO A 358 -10.29 -7.79 -24.58
N ALA A 359 -9.49 -6.78 -24.91
CA ALA A 359 -10.01 -5.42 -24.90
C ALA A 359 -11.24 -5.40 -25.81
N ASN A 360 -12.40 -5.00 -25.29
CA ASN A 360 -13.53 -4.68 -26.14
C ASN A 360 -13.00 -3.73 -27.22
N LYS A 361 -13.05 -4.16 -28.50
CA LYS A 361 -12.76 -3.28 -29.63
C LYS A 361 -13.70 -2.10 -29.46
N GLN A 362 -13.17 -0.96 -29.07
CA GLN A 362 -13.89 0.30 -29.19
C GLN A 362 -14.13 0.52 -30.68
N MET A 363 -15.40 0.47 -31.08
CA MET A 363 -15.85 1.00 -32.36
C MET A 363 -15.61 2.51 -32.46
#